data_b5a2c4d7a05ef00036685d7ca3cdaa33
#
_entry.id   b5a2c4d7a05ef00036685d7ca3cdaa33
#
_cell.length_a   1.000
_cell.length_b   1.000
_cell.length_c   1.000
_cell.angle_alpha   90.00
_cell.angle_beta   90.00
_cell.angle_gamma   90.00
#
_symmetry.space_group_name_H-M   'P 1'
#
loop_
_entity.id
_entity.type
_entity.pdbx_description
1 polymer ?
#
loop_
_entity_poly.entity_id
_entity_poly.type
_entity_poly.pdbx_seq_one_letter_code
_entity_poly.pdbx_strand_id
1 'polypeptide(L)'
;MLLVVMLVSGVLMGMSGPEDTGLKLSVKKVSKADEGREIYTGQESVSLVLAWNEHAEGTAASDVQWIMCRGRDHLGYQKEEKRQTEGRGTMIYVPDLSVFADGEVTFSFWAVDQAGNTGEEAQIVLMKDSTCPVITGRLDTKGRRVGDFYSDSCQVSIFVQDENFDFSYRPSVQTENEEGYSFSGWRRNGDKAEGVMTFDGEGTYQLTFSCRDLAGNEAETLVVPEFTIDRTAPEVSVKFNESDSHHETYYNQVRKALITVNEQWFRPEDGRITVVSGGEEKKVTEIDWVKTDQGYQSEILFERDGMNALTIEWSDPAGNQAKRYQSGAFVLDTVKPELSIKGVEAYSSNNGKVEPVIDIYDVNLDEGEVTVALDELTGKKVEMPKVERQETDTHHLQLAMGDFGSGMDGIYRLSVHAADLAGNDDEAELFFTVNRNGSYYAFDKKTEAMVQKVFISSPEKVVIY
;
A
#
# COMPACT_ATOMS: atom_id res chain seq x y z
N MET A 1 47.91 23.41 18.38
CA MET A 1 47.41 24.65 17.77
C MET A 1 48.59 25.29 17.05
N LEU A 2 48.75 24.99 15.75
CA LEU A 2 49.88 25.47 14.94
C LEU A 2 49.37 26.60 14.06
N LEU A 3 49.84 27.79 14.27
CA LEU A 3 49.52 28.97 13.48
C LEU A 3 50.37 28.93 12.22
N VAL A 4 49.79 28.62 11.07
CA VAL A 4 50.48 28.68 9.75
C VAL A 4 50.21 30.06 9.17
N VAL A 5 51.24 30.89 9.15
CA VAL A 5 51.22 32.20 8.49
C VAL A 5 51.67 32.00 7.05
N MET A 6 50.75 32.03 6.07
CA MET A 6 51.14 32.12 4.67
C MET A 6 51.26 33.58 4.24
N LEU A 7 52.47 33.95 3.83
CA LEU A 7 52.80 35.24 3.25
C LEU A 7 52.40 35.25 1.76
N VAL A 8 51.36 35.99 1.40
CA VAL A 8 51.09 36.34 -0.01
C VAL A 8 51.58 37.77 -0.24
N SER A 9 52.63 37.87 -1.05
CA SER A 9 53.20 39.14 -1.46
C SER A 9 52.37 39.77 -2.59
N GLY A 10 51.54 40.76 -2.24
CA GLY A 10 50.98 41.67 -3.26
C GLY A 10 51.96 42.82 -3.51
N VAL A 11 52.42 42.93 -4.75
CA VAL A 11 53.25 44.03 -5.22
C VAL A 11 52.38 45.29 -5.38
N LEU A 12 52.57 46.30 -4.57
CA LEU A 12 52.04 47.63 -4.85
C LEU A 12 53.02 48.38 -5.77
N MET A 13 52.54 48.71 -6.99
CA MET A 13 53.22 49.74 -7.78
C MET A 13 52.87 51.12 -7.23
N GLY A 14 53.83 51.74 -6.62
CA GLY A 14 53.74 53.11 -6.14
C GLY A 14 53.87 54.12 -7.25
N MET A 15 52.96 55.11 -7.30
CA MET A 15 53.22 56.38 -7.96
C MET A 15 53.81 57.35 -6.89
N SER A 16 55.03 57.84 -7.14
CA SER A 16 55.76 58.77 -6.28
C SER A 16 55.17 60.16 -6.38
N GLY A 17 54.66 60.71 -5.22
CA GLY A 17 54.46 62.13 -4.93
C GLY A 17 55.44 62.56 -3.84
N PRO A 18 55.73 63.85 -3.67
CA PRO A 18 56.80 64.31 -2.77
C PRO A 18 56.35 64.19 -1.31
N GLU A 19 57.29 63.77 -0.49
CA GLU A 19 57.36 63.57 1.00
C GLU A 19 56.91 62.16 1.43
N ASP A 20 57.81 61.20 1.15
CA ASP A 20 57.80 59.90 1.77
C ASP A 20 58.14 60.04 3.25
N THR A 21 57.20 60.11 4.15
CA THR A 21 57.36 60.15 5.62
C THR A 21 57.96 58.86 6.19
N GLY A 22 58.15 57.82 5.34
CA GLY A 22 58.75 56.54 5.72
C GLY A 22 57.91 55.64 6.59
N LEU A 23 56.74 56.07 7.03
CA LEU A 23 55.82 55.29 7.83
C LEU A 23 54.90 54.50 6.89
N LYS A 24 55.14 53.16 6.71
CA LYS A 24 54.34 52.25 5.90
C LYS A 24 53.62 51.29 6.81
N LEU A 25 52.31 51.19 6.61
CA LEU A 25 51.41 50.20 7.25
C LEU A 25 50.85 49.28 6.23
N SER A 26 50.83 47.99 6.55
CA SER A 26 50.12 46.97 5.75
C SER A 26 49.08 46.30 6.61
N VAL A 27 47.94 46.01 6.00
CA VAL A 27 46.86 45.26 6.63
C VAL A 27 46.69 43.94 5.89
N LYS A 28 46.59 42.83 6.64
CA LYS A 28 46.33 41.51 6.14
C LYS A 28 45.24 40.83 6.96
N LYS A 29 44.37 40.09 6.31
CA LYS A 29 43.40 39.27 6.98
C LYS A 29 44.07 37.98 7.47
N VAL A 30 43.79 37.58 8.71
CA VAL A 30 44.11 36.25 9.24
C VAL A 30 42.81 35.45 9.24
N SER A 31 42.64 34.56 8.25
CA SER A 31 41.50 33.64 8.28
C SER A 31 41.81 32.47 9.22
N LYS A 32 40.95 32.20 10.16
CA LYS A 32 40.86 30.84 10.74
C LYS A 32 40.33 29.92 9.69
N ALA A 33 41.17 28.98 9.27
CA ALA A 33 40.85 27.66 8.68
C ALA A 33 39.90 27.53 7.45
N ASP A 34 39.32 28.58 6.89
CA ASP A 34 38.57 28.51 5.63
C ASP A 34 39.18 29.46 4.61
N GLU A 35 40.12 28.97 3.81
CA GLU A 35 40.65 29.68 2.66
C GLU A 35 39.50 30.00 1.67
N GLY A 36 39.13 31.28 1.60
CA GLY A 36 38.20 31.80 0.57
C GLY A 36 36.92 32.48 1.06
N ARG A 37 36.65 32.57 2.36
CA ARG A 37 35.50 33.36 2.83
C ARG A 37 35.78 34.85 2.70
N GLU A 38 34.97 35.55 1.91
CA GLU A 38 35.00 37.01 1.75
C GLU A 38 33.85 37.70 2.50
N ILE A 39 32.89 36.96 3.04
CA ILE A 39 31.67 37.47 3.65
C ILE A 39 31.58 37.03 5.11
N TYR A 40 31.18 37.95 6.01
CA TYR A 40 31.18 37.76 7.46
C TYR A 40 29.88 38.17 8.11
N THR A 41 29.43 37.42 9.11
CA THR A 41 28.32 37.86 9.97
C THR A 41 28.79 38.97 10.91
N GLY A 42 27.90 39.83 11.40
CA GLY A 42 28.19 40.83 12.41
C GLY A 42 28.59 40.25 13.77
N GLN A 43 28.47 38.94 13.97
CA GLN A 43 28.81 38.25 15.22
C GLN A 43 30.16 37.51 15.16
N GLU A 44 30.71 37.29 13.96
CA GLU A 44 32.02 36.67 13.82
C GLU A 44 33.16 37.69 14.02
N SER A 45 34.18 37.28 14.75
CA SER A 45 35.38 38.10 14.93
C SER A 45 36.34 37.88 13.76
N VAL A 46 36.45 38.86 12.88
CA VAL A 46 37.50 38.91 11.86
C VAL A 46 38.75 39.44 12.45
N SER A 47 39.87 38.71 12.38
CA SER A 47 41.17 39.19 12.85
C SER A 47 41.95 39.76 11.68
N LEU A 48 42.35 41.00 11.79
CA LEU A 48 43.21 41.69 10.86
C LEU A 48 44.60 41.81 11.48
N VAL A 49 45.65 41.45 10.74
CA VAL A 49 47.04 41.71 11.16
C VAL A 49 47.49 43.02 10.53
N LEU A 50 47.81 43.96 11.37
CA LEU A 50 48.40 45.23 11.00
C LEU A 50 49.91 45.11 11.21
N ALA A 51 50.70 45.47 10.21
CA ALA A 51 52.16 45.48 10.29
C ALA A 51 52.72 46.83 9.79
N TRP A 52 53.66 47.43 10.53
CA TRP A 52 54.23 48.69 10.16
C TRP A 52 55.77 48.66 10.33
N ASN A 53 56.44 49.54 9.62
CA ASN A 53 57.88 49.72 9.76
C ASN A 53 58.17 50.62 10.96
N GLU A 54 59.10 50.22 11.85
CA GLU A 54 59.51 51.01 13.04
C GLU A 54 60.44 52.15 12.69
N HIS A 55 61.17 52.07 11.54
CA HIS A 55 62.09 53.11 11.08
C HIS A 55 62.01 53.32 9.57
N ALA A 56 62.03 54.58 9.13
CA ALA A 56 62.33 54.93 7.75
C ALA A 56 63.86 54.94 7.57
N GLU A 57 64.37 54.33 6.49
CA GLU A 57 65.82 54.40 6.21
C GLU A 57 66.27 55.81 6.09
N GLY A 58 67.13 56.25 7.05
CA GLY A 58 67.91 57.57 7.01
C GLY A 58 67.34 58.72 7.79
N THR A 59 66.32 58.56 8.60
CA THR A 59 65.79 59.61 9.49
C THR A 59 65.72 59.10 10.92
N ALA A 60 65.89 60.07 11.90
CA ALA A 60 65.61 59.81 13.31
C ALA A 60 64.10 59.76 13.50
N ALA A 61 63.52 58.63 13.12
CA ALA A 61 62.07 58.38 13.21
C ALA A 61 61.69 58.12 14.65
N SER A 62 60.65 58.79 15.13
CA SER A 62 59.98 58.43 16.38
C SER A 62 59.18 57.18 16.25
N ASP A 63 59.12 56.33 17.29
CA ASP A 63 58.37 55.10 17.32
C ASP A 63 56.90 55.40 17.06
N VAL A 64 56.21 54.43 16.33
CA VAL A 64 54.76 54.48 16.14
C VAL A 64 54.08 54.37 17.51
N GLN A 65 53.28 55.36 17.85
CA GLN A 65 52.59 55.44 19.14
C GLN A 65 51.15 54.92 19.03
N TRP A 66 50.47 55.20 17.88
CA TRP A 66 49.10 54.88 17.68
C TRP A 66 48.86 54.28 16.27
N ILE A 67 47.94 53.29 16.21
CA ILE A 67 47.28 52.92 14.97
C ILE A 67 45.90 53.52 15.05
N MET A 68 45.53 54.29 14.03
CA MET A 68 44.20 54.82 13.82
C MET A 68 43.43 53.85 12.89
N CYS A 69 42.19 53.64 13.21
CA CYS A 69 41.29 52.83 12.41
C CYS A 69 39.97 53.60 12.12
N ARG A 70 39.57 53.66 10.88
CA ARG A 70 38.25 54.17 10.46
C ARG A 70 37.53 53.10 9.72
N GLY A 71 36.40 52.60 10.28
CA GLY A 71 35.41 51.76 9.56
C GLY A 71 34.36 52.67 8.91
N ARG A 72 34.00 52.38 7.66
CA ARG A 72 32.93 53.06 6.93
C ARG A 72 32.11 52.05 6.13
N ASP A 73 30.79 52.06 6.32
CA ASP A 73 29.87 51.25 5.49
C ASP A 73 29.43 52.00 4.22
N HIS A 74 28.79 51.25 3.30
CA HIS A 74 28.30 51.76 2.04
C HIS A 74 27.17 52.82 2.22
N LEU A 75 26.49 52.86 3.36
CA LEU A 75 25.47 53.86 3.70
C LEU A 75 26.07 55.14 4.25
N GLY A 76 27.40 55.18 4.51
CA GLY A 76 28.14 56.34 4.96
C GLY A 76 28.29 56.46 6.48
N TYR A 77 27.83 55.47 7.26
CA TYR A 77 28.14 55.43 8.69
C TYR A 77 29.64 55.22 8.90
N GLN A 78 30.22 55.96 9.86
CA GLN A 78 31.65 55.90 10.16
C GLN A 78 31.86 55.71 11.66
N LYS A 79 32.86 54.89 12.00
CA LYS A 79 33.37 54.73 13.37
C LYS A 79 34.89 54.81 13.33
N GLU A 80 35.46 55.70 14.17
CA GLU A 80 36.91 55.82 14.31
C GLU A 80 37.36 55.33 15.70
N GLU A 81 38.45 54.60 15.68
CA GLU A 81 39.10 54.10 16.88
C GLU A 81 40.63 54.34 16.83
N LYS A 82 41.27 54.48 17.98
CA LYS A 82 42.72 54.50 18.09
C LYS A 82 43.18 53.39 19.01
N ARG A 83 44.30 52.76 18.65
CA ARG A 83 44.91 51.70 19.43
C ARG A 83 46.37 52.08 19.69
N GLN A 84 46.76 52.02 20.95
CA GLN A 84 48.18 52.26 21.34
C GLN A 84 49.03 51.07 20.92
N THR A 85 50.19 51.33 20.36
CA THR A 85 51.14 50.29 19.99
C THR A 85 51.99 49.89 21.18
N GLU A 86 52.38 48.62 21.27
CA GLU A 86 53.29 48.10 22.27
C GLU A 86 54.76 48.00 21.74
N GLY A 87 55.07 48.72 20.65
CA GLY A 87 56.41 48.81 20.07
C GLY A 87 56.92 47.58 19.33
N ARG A 88 56.01 46.69 18.79
CA ARG A 88 56.41 45.42 18.13
C ARG A 88 56.27 45.39 16.61
N GLY A 89 55.95 46.49 15.94
CA GLY A 89 55.78 46.55 14.48
C GLY A 89 54.62 45.74 13.94
N THR A 90 53.82 45.00 14.77
CA THR A 90 52.66 44.27 14.41
C THR A 90 51.61 44.23 15.51
N MET A 91 50.32 44.23 15.13
CA MET A 91 49.24 44.02 16.08
C MET A 91 48.06 43.25 15.36
N ILE A 92 47.24 42.61 16.18
CA ILE A 92 45.98 42.04 15.73
C ILE A 92 44.86 43.02 16.08
N TYR A 93 44.06 43.38 15.07
CA TYR A 93 42.86 44.19 15.22
C TYR A 93 41.63 43.36 14.90
N VAL A 94 40.64 43.42 15.76
CA VAL A 94 39.34 42.75 15.57
C VAL A 94 38.28 43.84 15.46
N PRO A 95 37.77 44.13 14.26
CA PRO A 95 36.69 45.10 14.07
C PRO A 95 35.39 44.60 14.67
N ASP A 96 34.63 45.52 15.23
CA ASP A 96 33.23 45.28 15.62
C ASP A 96 32.33 45.54 14.41
N LEU A 97 31.99 44.49 13.67
CA LEU A 97 31.14 44.58 12.49
C LEU A 97 29.65 44.82 12.82
N SER A 98 29.23 44.58 14.07
CA SER A 98 27.81 44.69 14.46
C SER A 98 27.22 46.09 14.28
N VAL A 99 28.06 47.12 14.33
CA VAL A 99 27.63 48.53 14.23
C VAL A 99 27.42 49.02 12.80
N PHE A 100 27.91 48.29 11.80
CA PHE A 100 27.79 48.66 10.38
C PHE A 100 26.60 48.02 9.71
N ALA A 101 26.07 48.64 8.63
CA ALA A 101 25.06 48.03 7.79
C ALA A 101 25.61 46.83 7.01
N ASP A 102 24.73 45.90 6.59
CA ASP A 102 25.10 44.79 5.71
C ASP A 102 25.58 45.32 4.35
N GLY A 103 26.56 44.71 3.74
CA GLY A 103 27.22 45.12 2.53
C GLY A 103 28.71 45.41 2.74
N GLU A 104 29.28 46.19 1.88
CA GLU A 104 30.71 46.58 1.97
C GLU A 104 30.99 47.48 3.16
N VAL A 105 31.99 47.09 3.97
CA VAL A 105 32.58 47.89 5.07
C VAL A 105 34.06 48.08 4.79
N THR A 106 34.45 49.29 4.51
CA THR A 106 35.86 49.67 4.29
C THR A 106 36.50 50.05 5.61
N PHE A 107 37.57 49.39 5.97
CA PHE A 107 38.45 49.77 7.08
C PHE A 107 39.72 50.39 6.56
N SER A 108 40.01 51.63 7.01
CA SER A 108 41.21 52.36 6.72
C SER A 108 42.07 52.46 7.98
N PHE A 109 43.36 52.19 7.85
CA PHE A 109 44.32 52.20 8.94
C PHE A 109 45.50 53.09 8.58
N TRP A 110 45.94 53.89 9.53
CA TRP A 110 47.17 54.68 9.41
C TRP A 110 47.94 54.77 10.75
N ALA A 111 49.23 54.78 10.66
CA ALA A 111 50.10 54.88 11.82
C ALA A 111 50.36 56.36 12.21
N VAL A 112 50.49 56.65 13.50
CA VAL A 112 50.82 57.94 14.03
C VAL A 112 52.01 57.75 14.97
N ASP A 113 53.10 58.47 14.72
CA ASP A 113 54.32 58.43 15.57
C ASP A 113 54.20 59.31 16.82
N GLN A 114 55.21 59.25 17.71
CA GLN A 114 55.26 60.06 18.93
C GLN A 114 55.34 61.55 18.64
N ALA A 115 55.81 61.98 17.46
CA ALA A 115 55.90 63.37 17.03
C ALA A 115 54.62 63.92 16.44
N GLY A 116 53.63 63.02 16.20
CA GLY A 116 52.33 63.30 15.58
C GLY A 116 52.33 63.22 14.05
N ASN A 117 53.37 62.68 13.40
CA ASN A 117 53.36 62.45 11.96
C ASN A 117 52.50 61.28 11.62
N THR A 118 51.76 61.33 10.49
CA THR A 118 50.87 60.29 10.01
C THR A 118 51.48 59.57 8.81
N GLY A 119 51.39 58.26 8.81
CA GLY A 119 51.78 57.42 7.69
C GLY A 119 50.72 57.37 6.61
N GLU A 120 51.07 56.63 5.53
CA GLU A 120 50.09 56.29 4.45
C GLU A 120 48.93 55.44 4.97
N GLU A 121 47.76 55.66 4.39
CA GLU A 121 46.50 54.88 4.70
C GLU A 121 46.51 53.53 4.00
N ALA A 122 46.39 52.46 4.76
CA ALA A 122 46.16 51.13 4.27
C ALA A 122 44.69 50.78 4.42
N GLN A 123 44.10 50.17 3.41
CA GLN A 123 42.67 49.83 3.39
C GLN A 123 42.41 48.33 3.20
N ILE A 124 41.32 47.85 3.77
CA ILE A 124 40.75 46.55 3.53
C ILE A 124 39.23 46.68 3.49
N VAL A 125 38.60 45.97 2.56
CA VAL A 125 37.15 45.88 2.43
C VAL A 125 36.70 44.53 2.97
N LEU A 126 35.70 44.54 3.84
CA LEU A 126 35.03 43.36 4.36
C LEU A 126 33.58 43.42 3.92
N MET A 127 33.05 42.26 3.50
CA MET A 127 31.62 42.11 3.22
C MET A 127 30.92 41.64 4.48
N LYS A 128 29.92 42.38 4.94
CA LYS A 128 29.07 42.00 6.06
C LYS A 128 27.72 41.52 5.55
N ASP A 129 27.25 40.40 6.10
CA ASP A 129 25.91 39.90 5.89
C ASP A 129 25.37 39.25 7.17
N SER A 130 24.31 39.82 7.72
CA SER A 130 23.65 39.30 8.92
C SER A 130 22.24 38.77 8.60
N THR A 131 21.91 38.66 7.33
CA THR A 131 20.58 38.18 6.85
C THR A 131 20.60 36.68 6.75
N CYS A 132 19.64 36.00 7.40
CA CYS A 132 19.49 34.55 7.27
C CYS A 132 18.78 34.19 5.95
N PRO A 133 19.22 33.13 5.27
CA PRO A 133 18.52 32.61 4.10
C PRO A 133 17.06 32.23 4.42
N VAL A 134 16.14 32.51 3.53
CA VAL A 134 14.72 32.12 3.64
C VAL A 134 14.43 30.96 2.70
N ILE A 135 14.05 29.81 3.27
CA ILE A 135 13.74 28.60 2.53
C ILE A 135 12.22 28.45 2.40
N THR A 136 11.74 28.16 1.20
CA THR A 136 10.35 27.74 0.94
C THR A 136 10.33 26.52 0.06
N GLY A 137 9.31 25.66 0.24
CA GLY A 137 9.15 24.43 -0.53
C GLY A 137 7.73 24.25 -1.02
N ARG A 138 7.58 23.63 -2.19
CA ARG A 138 6.28 23.27 -2.77
C ARG A 138 6.35 21.85 -3.33
N LEU A 139 5.44 20.99 -2.85
CA LEU A 139 5.24 19.64 -3.35
C LEU A 139 4.16 19.65 -4.42
N ASP A 140 4.49 19.14 -5.61
CA ASP A 140 3.61 19.01 -6.77
C ASP A 140 3.61 17.57 -7.27
N THR A 141 2.48 17.12 -7.83
CA THR A 141 2.35 15.83 -8.51
C THR A 141 1.48 15.97 -9.75
N LYS A 142 1.69 15.09 -10.73
CA LYS A 142 0.78 14.93 -11.89
C LYS A 142 -0.30 13.89 -11.63
N GLY A 143 -0.08 13.03 -10.64
CA GLY A 143 -0.97 11.94 -10.28
C GLY A 143 -2.07 12.36 -9.31
N ARG A 144 -2.86 11.36 -8.91
CA ARG A 144 -3.88 11.50 -7.88
C ARG A 144 -3.21 11.60 -6.51
N ARG A 145 -3.77 12.41 -5.64
CA ARG A 145 -3.41 12.48 -4.22
C ARG A 145 -4.58 12.05 -3.35
N VAL A 146 -4.33 11.14 -2.42
CA VAL A 146 -5.28 10.72 -1.39
C VAL A 146 -4.56 10.75 -0.04
N GLY A 147 -4.83 11.75 0.79
CA GLY A 147 -4.06 11.97 2.02
C GLY A 147 -2.59 12.22 1.70
N ASP A 148 -1.71 11.35 2.20
CA ASP A 148 -0.27 11.40 2.00
C ASP A 148 0.23 10.42 0.91
N PHE A 149 -0.69 9.76 0.20
CA PHE A 149 -0.41 8.85 -0.91
C PHE A 149 -0.57 9.52 -2.26
N TYR A 150 0.33 9.19 -3.18
CA TYR A 150 0.40 9.72 -4.54
C TYR A 150 0.50 8.58 -5.55
N SER A 151 -0.36 8.58 -6.56
CA SER A 151 -0.39 7.56 -7.62
C SER A 151 0.57 7.83 -8.78
N ASP A 152 1.42 8.84 -8.69
CA ASP A 152 2.44 9.17 -9.69
C ASP A 152 3.62 9.88 -9.02
N SER A 153 4.67 10.12 -9.78
CA SER A 153 5.86 10.84 -9.36
C SER A 153 5.52 12.21 -8.74
N CYS A 154 6.31 12.58 -7.74
CA CYS A 154 6.21 13.87 -7.07
C CYS A 154 7.45 14.72 -7.32
N GLN A 155 7.27 16.04 -7.30
CA GLN A 155 8.35 17.00 -7.34
C GLN A 155 8.24 17.97 -6.17
N VAL A 156 9.37 18.20 -5.48
CA VAL A 156 9.49 19.25 -4.49
C VAL A 156 10.39 20.34 -5.05
N SER A 157 9.79 21.48 -5.37
CA SER A 157 10.55 22.69 -5.71
C SER A 157 10.96 23.38 -4.41
N ILE A 158 12.27 23.59 -4.25
CA ILE A 158 12.86 24.27 -3.09
C ILE A 158 13.39 25.60 -3.57
N PHE A 159 13.01 26.68 -2.90
CA PHE A 159 13.46 28.02 -3.19
C PHE A 159 14.21 28.56 -1.96
N VAL A 160 15.39 29.10 -2.21
CA VAL A 160 16.18 29.83 -1.21
C VAL A 160 16.30 31.26 -1.68
N GLN A 161 15.89 32.21 -0.83
CA GLN A 161 16.07 33.63 -1.10
C GLN A 161 17.20 34.13 -0.23
N ASP A 162 18.33 34.36 -0.88
CA ASP A 162 19.56 34.91 -0.25
C ASP A 162 20.59 35.25 -1.33
N GLU A 163 21.25 36.43 -1.21
CA GLU A 163 22.29 36.86 -2.14
C GLU A 163 23.55 36.02 -2.04
N ASN A 164 23.86 35.55 -0.84
CA ASN A 164 25.10 34.86 -0.49
C ASN A 164 24.90 33.37 -0.20
N PHE A 165 23.81 32.76 -0.71
CA PHE A 165 23.52 31.33 -0.51
C PHE A 165 24.69 30.44 -0.92
N ASP A 166 25.04 29.49 -0.06
CA ASP A 166 26.05 28.48 -0.34
C ASP A 166 25.45 27.31 -1.15
N PHE A 167 25.76 27.24 -2.44
CA PHE A 167 25.30 26.22 -3.39
C PHE A 167 25.83 24.82 -3.13
N SER A 168 26.70 24.63 -2.13
CA SER A 168 27.21 23.30 -1.75
C SER A 168 26.19 22.46 -0.97
N TYR A 169 25.24 23.12 -0.32
CA TYR A 169 24.20 22.42 0.46
C TYR A 169 23.29 21.58 -0.44
N ARG A 170 22.80 20.46 0.11
CA ARG A 170 21.89 19.53 -0.56
C ARG A 170 20.75 19.17 0.37
N PRO A 171 19.52 18.96 -0.16
CA PRO A 171 18.42 18.40 0.61
C PRO A 171 18.74 16.98 1.09
N SER A 172 18.24 16.62 2.26
CA SER A 172 18.32 15.29 2.85
C SER A 172 16.97 14.58 2.71
N VAL A 173 17.00 13.32 2.28
CA VAL A 173 15.83 12.48 2.13
C VAL A 173 15.96 11.26 3.02
N GLN A 174 14.94 10.98 3.83
CA GLN A 174 14.79 9.73 4.55
C GLN A 174 13.84 8.83 3.76
N THR A 175 14.29 7.63 3.41
CA THR A 175 13.55 6.65 2.64
C THR A 175 14.23 5.28 2.72
N GLU A 176 13.49 4.20 2.47
CA GLU A 176 14.05 2.86 2.24
C GLU A 176 14.45 2.65 0.76
N ASN A 177 14.01 3.54 -0.15
CA ASN A 177 14.32 3.50 -1.58
C ASN A 177 15.29 4.62 -1.97
N GLU A 178 16.59 4.40 -1.77
CA GLU A 178 17.63 5.39 -2.04
C GLU A 178 17.79 5.75 -3.53
N GLU A 179 17.36 4.88 -4.45
CA GLU A 179 17.41 5.11 -5.91
C GLU A 179 16.15 5.82 -6.44
N GLY A 180 15.12 5.94 -5.61
CA GLY A 180 13.80 6.44 -6.01
C GLY A 180 13.67 7.94 -6.14
N TYR A 181 14.76 8.72 -5.96
CA TYR A 181 14.73 10.17 -6.05
C TYR A 181 15.98 10.76 -6.68
N SER A 182 15.88 11.99 -7.16
CA SER A 182 16.99 12.73 -7.74
C SER A 182 16.90 14.22 -7.42
N PHE A 183 18.06 14.91 -7.41
CA PHE A 183 18.14 16.35 -7.23
C PHE A 183 18.70 17.01 -8.50
N SER A 184 18.00 18.01 -9.03
CA SER A 184 18.39 18.72 -10.25
C SER A 184 19.69 19.55 -10.10
N GLY A 185 20.15 19.76 -8.85
CA GLY A 185 21.10 20.81 -8.51
C GLY A 185 20.42 22.18 -8.38
N TRP A 186 21.19 23.16 -7.93
CA TRP A 186 20.71 24.53 -7.75
C TRP A 186 20.82 25.36 -9.03
N ARG A 187 19.81 26.15 -9.30
CA ARG A 187 19.79 27.16 -10.36
C ARG A 187 19.63 28.54 -9.74
N ARG A 188 20.58 29.44 -10.01
CA ARG A 188 20.52 30.82 -9.51
C ARG A 188 19.68 31.72 -10.44
N ASN A 189 18.88 32.60 -9.83
CA ASN A 189 18.14 33.65 -10.52
C ASN A 189 18.12 34.89 -9.62
N GLY A 190 19.14 35.77 -9.80
CA GLY A 190 19.35 36.93 -8.92
C GLY A 190 19.71 36.53 -7.49
N ASP A 191 18.91 37.02 -6.53
CA ASP A 191 18.97 36.75 -5.09
C ASP A 191 18.25 35.44 -4.70
N LYS A 192 17.79 34.65 -5.69
CA LYS A 192 17.05 33.40 -5.49
C LYS A 192 17.81 32.24 -6.07
N ALA A 193 17.79 31.14 -5.34
CA ALA A 193 18.19 29.82 -5.84
C ALA A 193 16.98 28.89 -5.88
N GLU A 194 16.87 28.09 -6.95
CA GLU A 194 15.85 27.09 -7.12
C GLU A 194 16.51 25.73 -7.31
N GLY A 195 16.03 24.72 -6.57
CA GLY A 195 16.40 23.32 -6.73
C GLY A 195 15.16 22.47 -6.75
N VAL A 196 15.16 21.40 -7.59
CA VAL A 196 14.02 20.49 -7.70
C VAL A 196 14.46 19.10 -7.29
N MET A 197 13.76 18.56 -6.30
CA MET A 197 13.80 17.14 -5.96
C MET A 197 12.71 16.43 -6.74
N THR A 198 13.05 15.38 -7.46
CA THR A 198 12.10 14.51 -8.17
C THR A 198 12.08 13.15 -7.50
N PHE A 199 10.89 12.65 -7.20
CA PHE A 199 10.63 11.36 -6.59
C PHE A 199 9.83 10.54 -7.61
N ASP A 200 10.44 9.52 -8.21
CA ASP A 200 9.87 8.64 -9.24
C ASP A 200 9.95 7.16 -8.87
N GLY A 201 10.59 6.80 -7.79
CA GLY A 201 10.49 5.47 -7.20
C GLY A 201 9.24 5.31 -6.33
N GLU A 202 8.70 4.10 -6.24
CA GLU A 202 7.70 3.76 -5.24
C GLU A 202 8.35 3.67 -3.86
N GLY A 203 7.64 4.11 -2.83
CA GLY A 203 8.16 4.13 -1.46
C GLY A 203 7.69 5.32 -0.65
N THR A 204 8.09 5.34 0.61
CA THR A 204 7.81 6.42 1.54
C THR A 204 9.02 7.33 1.66
N TYR A 205 8.79 8.64 1.64
CA TYR A 205 9.79 9.68 1.62
C TYR A 205 9.50 10.77 2.65
N GLN A 206 10.53 11.23 3.33
CA GLN A 206 10.51 12.46 4.11
C GLN A 206 11.69 13.34 3.68
N LEU A 207 11.43 14.61 3.34
CA LEU A 207 12.47 15.54 2.91
C LEU A 207 12.69 16.62 3.96
N THR A 208 13.97 16.87 4.26
CA THR A 208 14.42 18.01 5.07
C THR A 208 15.48 18.79 4.33
N PHE A 209 15.47 20.11 4.50
CA PHE A 209 16.51 20.96 3.96
C PHE A 209 16.85 22.08 4.92
N SER A 210 18.13 22.17 5.27
CA SER A 210 18.72 23.26 6.02
C SER A 210 19.96 23.75 5.29
N CYS A 211 20.26 25.02 5.40
CA CYS A 211 21.44 25.62 4.80
C CYS A 211 21.95 26.78 5.64
N ARG A 212 23.16 27.21 5.28
CA ARG A 212 23.75 28.47 5.68
C ARG A 212 24.13 29.22 4.41
N ASP A 213 24.21 30.54 4.55
CA ASP A 213 24.88 31.37 3.55
C ASP A 213 26.40 31.31 3.65
N LEU A 214 27.10 32.02 2.77
CA LEU A 214 28.55 32.13 2.79
C LEU A 214 29.06 32.92 4.00
N ALA A 215 28.23 33.76 4.64
CA ALA A 215 28.54 34.44 5.88
C ALA A 215 28.39 33.52 7.10
N GLY A 216 27.63 32.43 7.01
CA GLY A 216 27.41 31.49 8.09
C GLY A 216 26.06 31.67 8.80
N ASN A 217 25.18 32.56 8.32
CA ASN A 217 23.81 32.69 8.87
C ASN A 217 23.00 31.45 8.55
N GLU A 218 22.30 30.92 9.55
CA GLU A 218 21.50 29.68 9.42
C GLU A 218 20.06 29.99 9.00
N ALA A 219 19.57 29.23 8.00
CA ALA A 219 18.17 29.25 7.63
C ALA A 219 17.32 28.43 8.60
N GLU A 220 16.03 28.75 8.72
CA GLU A 220 15.05 27.85 9.31
C GLU A 220 14.91 26.60 8.44
N THR A 221 14.93 25.42 9.08
CA THR A 221 14.85 24.13 8.36
C THR A 221 13.49 23.94 7.71
N LEU A 222 13.49 23.72 6.40
CA LEU A 222 12.30 23.23 5.68
C LEU A 222 12.11 21.74 5.96
N VAL A 223 10.90 21.37 6.40
CA VAL A 223 10.47 19.98 6.52
C VAL A 223 9.27 19.78 5.62
N VAL A 224 9.41 18.88 4.64
CA VAL A 224 8.26 18.35 3.88
C VAL A 224 7.77 17.11 4.63
N PRO A 225 6.49 17.07 5.07
CA PRO A 225 5.94 15.91 5.75
C PRO A 225 6.13 14.63 4.95
N GLU A 226 6.11 13.50 5.64
CA GLU A 226 6.17 12.18 5.02
C GLU A 226 5.07 12.00 3.98
N PHE A 227 5.43 11.40 2.83
CA PHE A 227 4.51 11.05 1.75
C PHE A 227 4.93 9.74 1.09
N THR A 228 3.97 9.03 0.52
CA THR A 228 4.19 7.74 -0.13
C THR A 228 3.81 7.82 -1.60
N ILE A 229 4.67 7.30 -2.46
CA ILE A 229 4.37 7.09 -3.88
C ILE A 229 4.07 5.61 -4.08
N ASP A 230 2.89 5.33 -4.61
CA ASP A 230 2.41 4.01 -4.93
C ASP A 230 1.65 4.04 -6.26
N ARG A 231 2.18 3.35 -7.26
CA ARG A 231 1.64 3.26 -8.63
C ARG A 231 1.16 1.87 -8.98
N THR A 232 1.38 0.92 -8.06
CA THR A 232 1.06 -0.48 -8.27
C THR A 232 -0.34 -0.78 -7.75
N ALA A 233 -1.22 -1.23 -8.65
CA ALA A 233 -2.56 -1.61 -8.23
C ALA A 233 -2.54 -2.93 -7.46
N PRO A 234 -3.43 -3.10 -6.46
CA PRO A 234 -3.58 -4.36 -5.74
C PRO A 234 -3.91 -5.53 -6.68
N GLU A 235 -3.34 -6.68 -6.42
CA GLU A 235 -3.68 -7.93 -7.10
C GLU A 235 -4.64 -8.74 -6.23
N VAL A 236 -5.87 -8.94 -6.74
CA VAL A 236 -6.91 -9.73 -6.07
C VAL A 236 -7.08 -11.05 -6.77
N SER A 237 -6.96 -12.15 -6.05
CA SER A 237 -7.24 -13.50 -6.53
C SER A 237 -8.17 -14.24 -5.57
N VAL A 238 -8.97 -15.16 -6.14
CA VAL A 238 -9.89 -16.00 -5.36
C VAL A 238 -9.75 -17.44 -5.81
N LYS A 239 -9.63 -18.32 -4.84
CA LYS A 239 -9.62 -19.77 -5.06
C LYS A 239 -10.75 -20.39 -4.25
N PHE A 240 -11.65 -21.11 -4.94
CA PHE A 240 -12.64 -21.94 -4.27
C PHE A 240 -12.04 -23.28 -3.86
N ASN A 241 -12.57 -23.87 -2.78
CA ASN A 241 -12.25 -25.25 -2.41
C ASN A 241 -12.62 -26.20 -3.56
N GLU A 242 -11.88 -27.29 -3.65
CA GLU A 242 -12.23 -28.38 -4.56
C GLU A 242 -13.53 -29.01 -4.06
N SER A 243 -14.59 -28.87 -4.85
CA SER A 243 -15.86 -29.58 -4.70
C SER A 243 -16.30 -29.93 -6.09
N ASP A 244 -16.66 -31.21 -6.31
CA ASP A 244 -17.18 -31.65 -7.57
C ASP A 244 -18.57 -31.02 -7.77
N SER A 245 -18.73 -30.30 -8.87
CA SER A 245 -20.06 -29.91 -9.33
C SER A 245 -20.70 -31.11 -10.01
N HIS A 246 -21.94 -31.44 -9.69
CA HIS A 246 -22.66 -32.52 -10.38
C HIS A 246 -23.13 -32.03 -11.77
N HIS A 247 -23.73 -30.86 -11.84
CA HIS A 247 -24.02 -30.13 -13.07
C HIS A 247 -23.36 -28.76 -13.02
N GLU A 248 -22.44 -28.44 -13.93
CA GLU A 248 -21.66 -27.21 -14.17
C GLU A 248 -21.58 -26.22 -13.02
N THR A 249 -22.69 -25.73 -12.47
CA THR A 249 -22.77 -24.68 -11.45
C THR A 249 -23.53 -25.09 -10.20
N TYR A 250 -23.96 -26.36 -10.07
CA TYR A 250 -24.67 -26.86 -8.90
C TYR A 250 -23.76 -27.67 -7.99
N TYR A 251 -23.87 -27.45 -6.69
CA TYR A 251 -23.02 -28.04 -5.64
C TYR A 251 -23.88 -28.49 -4.46
N ASN A 252 -23.63 -29.66 -3.93
CA ASN A 252 -24.29 -30.18 -2.73
C ASN A 252 -23.48 -30.05 -1.44
N GLN A 253 -22.36 -29.35 -1.48
CA GLN A 253 -21.48 -29.14 -0.34
C GLN A 253 -21.15 -27.65 -0.18
N VAL A 254 -20.96 -27.22 1.08
CA VAL A 254 -20.52 -25.88 1.43
C VAL A 254 -19.30 -25.48 0.60
N ARG A 255 -19.39 -24.34 -0.05
CA ARG A 255 -18.28 -23.77 -0.81
C ARG A 255 -17.55 -22.70 0.00
N LYS A 256 -16.24 -22.76 -0.05
CA LYS A 256 -15.35 -21.81 0.59
C LYS A 256 -14.52 -21.07 -0.47
N ALA A 257 -14.58 -19.75 -0.44
CA ALA A 257 -13.74 -18.88 -1.24
C ALA A 257 -12.58 -18.36 -0.40
N LEU A 258 -11.34 -18.71 -0.75
CA LEU A 258 -10.13 -18.12 -0.22
C LEU A 258 -9.77 -16.92 -1.08
N ILE A 259 -9.88 -15.72 -0.50
CA ILE A 259 -9.51 -14.44 -1.11
C ILE A 259 -8.07 -14.14 -0.74
N THR A 260 -7.26 -13.76 -1.73
CA THR A 260 -5.88 -13.29 -1.51
C THR A 260 -5.74 -11.92 -2.15
N VAL A 261 -5.27 -10.95 -1.36
CA VAL A 261 -4.93 -9.59 -1.81
C VAL A 261 -3.44 -9.39 -1.62
N ASN A 262 -2.72 -9.21 -2.72
CA ASN A 262 -1.30 -8.85 -2.70
C ASN A 262 -1.19 -7.34 -2.85
N GLU A 263 -0.87 -6.67 -1.74
CA GLU A 263 -0.79 -5.22 -1.63
C GLU A 263 0.18 -4.84 -0.51
N GLN A 264 1.11 -3.91 -0.78
CA GLN A 264 2.12 -3.48 0.18
C GLN A 264 1.52 -2.61 1.29
N TRP A 265 0.64 -1.67 0.93
CA TRP A 265 -0.05 -0.76 1.86
C TRP A 265 -1.50 -1.19 2.09
N PHE A 266 -1.68 -2.49 2.31
CA PHE A 266 -2.99 -3.11 2.51
C PHE A 266 -3.76 -2.50 3.68
N ARG A 267 -5.04 -2.18 3.42
CA ARG A 267 -6.02 -1.77 4.43
C ARG A 267 -7.34 -2.51 4.18
N PRO A 268 -7.90 -3.19 5.18
CA PRO A 268 -9.18 -3.90 5.03
C PRO A 268 -10.33 -3.05 4.49
N GLU A 269 -10.36 -1.77 4.91
CA GLU A 269 -11.39 -0.81 4.53
C GLU A 269 -11.37 -0.36 3.07
N ASP A 270 -10.26 -0.58 2.37
CA ASP A 270 -10.07 -0.21 0.97
C ASP A 270 -10.79 -1.20 0.01
N GLY A 271 -11.22 -2.34 0.55
CA GLY A 271 -11.95 -3.37 -0.17
C GLY A 271 -13.47 -3.24 -0.05
N ARG A 272 -14.15 -3.51 -1.14
CA ARG A 272 -15.59 -3.74 -1.17
C ARG A 272 -15.87 -5.16 -1.61
N ILE A 273 -16.33 -5.99 -0.68
CA ILE A 273 -16.72 -7.38 -0.93
C ILE A 273 -18.23 -7.47 -0.85
N THR A 274 -18.84 -8.00 -1.92
CA THR A 274 -20.28 -8.23 -2.03
C THR A 274 -20.51 -9.69 -2.31
N VAL A 275 -21.39 -10.32 -1.53
CA VAL A 275 -21.82 -11.70 -1.71
C VAL A 275 -23.30 -11.75 -2.02
N VAL A 276 -23.68 -12.61 -2.94
CA VAL A 276 -25.03 -13.13 -3.03
C VAL A 276 -25.05 -14.46 -2.30
N SER A 277 -25.95 -14.65 -1.35
CA SER A 277 -26.08 -15.88 -0.57
C SER A 277 -27.53 -16.27 -0.42
N GLY A 278 -27.92 -17.43 -0.99
CA GLY A 278 -29.30 -17.85 -1.05
C GLY A 278 -30.19 -16.88 -1.84
N GLY A 279 -29.66 -16.23 -2.88
CA GLY A 279 -30.36 -15.24 -3.68
C GLY A 279 -30.40 -13.82 -3.11
N GLU A 280 -29.91 -13.58 -1.89
CA GLU A 280 -29.87 -12.26 -1.24
C GLU A 280 -28.47 -11.63 -1.37
N GLU A 281 -28.41 -10.40 -1.87
CA GLU A 281 -27.18 -9.64 -1.95
C GLU A 281 -26.84 -8.97 -0.61
N LYS A 282 -25.59 -9.13 -0.14
CA LYS A 282 -25.08 -8.53 1.08
C LYS A 282 -23.67 -7.98 0.89
N LYS A 283 -23.40 -6.81 1.45
CA LYS A 283 -22.04 -6.31 1.60
C LYS A 283 -21.41 -6.97 2.82
N VAL A 284 -20.21 -7.52 2.66
CA VAL A 284 -19.40 -8.02 3.78
C VAL A 284 -18.69 -6.84 4.42
N THR A 285 -18.99 -6.57 5.71
CA THR A 285 -18.43 -5.44 6.45
C THR A 285 -17.38 -5.85 7.47
N GLU A 286 -17.44 -7.09 7.93
CA GLU A 286 -16.52 -7.64 8.93
C GLU A 286 -15.93 -8.91 8.36
N ILE A 287 -14.62 -8.91 8.18
CA ILE A 287 -13.86 -10.03 7.65
C ILE A 287 -12.46 -10.00 8.23
N ASP A 288 -12.00 -11.13 8.74
CA ASP A 288 -10.66 -11.26 9.33
C ASP A 288 -9.62 -11.52 8.22
N TRP A 289 -8.55 -10.75 8.26
CA TRP A 289 -7.44 -10.89 7.34
C TRP A 289 -6.19 -11.43 8.02
N VAL A 290 -5.56 -12.39 7.40
CA VAL A 290 -4.30 -12.99 7.86
C VAL A 290 -3.20 -12.70 6.85
N LYS A 291 -2.09 -12.11 7.31
CA LYS A 291 -0.92 -11.89 6.46
C LYS A 291 -0.17 -13.20 6.25
N THR A 292 0.12 -13.51 4.99
CA THR A 292 0.86 -14.70 4.55
C THR A 292 2.01 -14.29 3.62
N ASP A 293 2.82 -15.24 3.18
CA ASP A 293 3.87 -15.00 2.17
C ASP A 293 3.30 -14.62 0.78
N GLN A 294 2.02 -14.89 0.54
CA GLN A 294 1.31 -14.60 -0.72
C GLN A 294 0.50 -13.30 -0.67
N GLY A 295 0.49 -12.60 0.45
CA GLY A 295 -0.32 -11.42 0.68
C GLY A 295 -1.29 -11.59 1.84
N TYR A 296 -2.34 -10.80 1.88
CA TYR A 296 -3.38 -10.87 2.91
C TYR A 296 -4.49 -11.80 2.46
N GLN A 297 -4.86 -12.75 3.32
CA GLN A 297 -5.85 -13.78 3.02
C GLN A 297 -7.04 -13.70 3.95
N SER A 298 -8.21 -14.00 3.40
CA SER A 298 -9.46 -14.17 4.13
C SER A 298 -10.34 -15.22 3.47
N GLU A 299 -11.31 -15.74 4.21
CA GLU A 299 -12.21 -16.80 3.76
C GLU A 299 -13.68 -16.36 3.82
N ILE A 300 -14.44 -16.72 2.80
CA ILE A 300 -15.89 -16.58 2.77
C ILE A 300 -16.51 -17.95 2.59
N LEU A 301 -17.48 -18.28 3.46
CA LEU A 301 -18.26 -19.51 3.39
C LEU A 301 -19.62 -19.24 2.75
N PHE A 302 -20.01 -20.12 1.83
CA PHE A 302 -21.34 -20.17 1.22
C PHE A 302 -22.03 -21.43 1.74
N GLU A 303 -22.96 -21.23 2.69
CA GLU A 303 -23.66 -22.29 3.42
C GLU A 303 -25.17 -22.28 3.20
N ARG A 304 -25.70 -21.27 2.51
CA ARG A 304 -27.13 -21.12 2.26
C ARG A 304 -27.48 -21.66 0.87
N ASP A 305 -28.49 -22.55 0.84
CA ASP A 305 -29.04 -23.04 -0.39
C ASP A 305 -29.61 -21.92 -1.26
N GLY A 306 -29.56 -22.13 -2.57
CA GLY A 306 -29.98 -21.19 -3.59
C GLY A 306 -28.79 -20.55 -4.32
N MET A 307 -29.05 -19.46 -5.02
CA MET A 307 -28.06 -18.79 -5.85
C MET A 307 -27.02 -18.05 -5.01
N ASN A 308 -25.74 -18.26 -5.31
CA ASN A 308 -24.60 -17.66 -4.64
C ASN A 308 -23.64 -17.03 -5.65
N ALA A 309 -22.98 -15.94 -5.27
CA ALA A 309 -21.95 -15.28 -6.07
C ALA A 309 -21.05 -14.42 -5.18
N LEU A 310 -19.84 -14.12 -5.66
CA LEU A 310 -18.86 -13.24 -5.01
C LEU A 310 -18.40 -12.17 -5.98
N THR A 311 -18.39 -10.92 -5.51
CA THR A 311 -17.79 -9.79 -6.22
C THR A 311 -16.85 -9.06 -5.29
N ILE A 312 -15.65 -8.71 -5.78
CA ILE A 312 -14.63 -7.98 -5.04
C ILE A 312 -14.17 -6.80 -5.88
N GLU A 313 -14.20 -5.62 -5.28
CA GLU A 313 -13.64 -4.38 -5.77
C GLU A 313 -12.62 -3.88 -4.73
N TRP A 314 -11.43 -3.52 -5.17
CA TRP A 314 -10.36 -3.05 -4.29
C TRP A 314 -9.64 -1.87 -4.89
N SER A 315 -9.32 -0.89 -4.06
CA SER A 315 -8.39 0.19 -4.43
C SER A 315 -7.45 0.46 -3.27
N ASP A 316 -6.17 0.65 -3.56
CA ASP A 316 -5.19 0.98 -2.52
C ASP A 316 -5.36 2.42 -1.98
N PRO A 317 -4.58 2.79 -0.96
CA PRO A 317 -4.60 4.16 -0.42
C PRO A 317 -4.21 5.25 -1.42
N ALA A 318 -3.42 4.95 -2.46
CA ALA A 318 -3.07 5.88 -3.54
C ALA A 318 -4.20 6.04 -4.58
N GLY A 319 -5.19 5.14 -4.55
CA GLY A 319 -6.34 5.11 -5.44
C GLY A 319 -6.11 4.31 -6.71
N ASN A 320 -5.05 3.45 -6.78
CA ASN A 320 -4.90 2.49 -7.85
C ASN A 320 -5.94 1.38 -7.66
N GLN A 321 -6.60 0.97 -8.75
CA GLN A 321 -7.72 0.04 -8.69
C GLN A 321 -7.29 -1.36 -9.12
N ALA A 322 -7.59 -2.36 -8.30
CA ALA A 322 -7.50 -3.74 -8.68
C ALA A 322 -8.48 -4.08 -9.81
N LYS A 323 -8.14 -5.09 -10.59
CA LYS A 323 -9.11 -5.68 -11.51
C LYS A 323 -10.26 -6.25 -10.71
N ARG A 324 -11.49 -5.79 -10.98
CA ARG A 324 -12.71 -6.31 -10.36
C ARG A 324 -12.78 -7.83 -10.54
N TYR A 325 -12.94 -8.54 -9.43
CA TYR A 325 -13.20 -9.98 -9.44
C TYR A 325 -14.71 -10.25 -9.38
N GLN A 326 -15.17 -11.25 -10.13
CA GLN A 326 -16.53 -11.76 -10.10
C GLN A 326 -16.50 -13.26 -10.34
N SER A 327 -17.08 -14.05 -9.41
CA SER A 327 -17.01 -15.51 -9.43
C SER A 327 -17.89 -16.19 -10.49
N GLY A 328 -18.81 -15.47 -11.10
CA GLY A 328 -19.96 -16.12 -11.70
C GLY A 328 -20.97 -16.60 -10.63
N ALA A 329 -22.21 -16.85 -11.03
CA ALA A 329 -23.23 -17.39 -10.16
C ALA A 329 -23.11 -18.91 -10.07
N PHE A 330 -23.37 -19.49 -8.90
CA PHE A 330 -23.50 -20.92 -8.66
C PHE A 330 -24.66 -21.19 -7.70
N VAL A 331 -25.21 -22.40 -7.74
CA VAL A 331 -26.27 -22.83 -6.85
C VAL A 331 -25.71 -23.81 -5.82
N LEU A 332 -26.00 -23.56 -4.56
CA LEU A 332 -25.81 -24.53 -3.48
C LEU A 332 -27.19 -25.17 -3.21
N ASP A 333 -27.23 -26.48 -3.19
CA ASP A 333 -28.40 -27.26 -2.83
C ASP A 333 -27.96 -28.47 -2.00
N THR A 334 -28.27 -28.46 -0.73
CA THR A 334 -27.93 -29.55 0.20
C THR A 334 -29.11 -30.40 0.56
N VAL A 335 -30.29 -30.15 -0.05
CA VAL A 335 -31.54 -30.83 0.22
C VAL A 335 -31.76 -31.95 -0.81
N LYS A 336 -32.11 -33.14 -0.34
CA LYS A 336 -32.43 -34.27 -1.20
C LYS A 336 -33.86 -34.18 -1.73
N PRO A 337 -34.14 -34.72 -2.91
CA PRO A 337 -35.54 -34.96 -3.37
C PRO A 337 -36.35 -35.70 -2.33
N GLU A 338 -37.55 -35.24 -2.08
CA GLU A 338 -38.54 -35.95 -1.22
C GLU A 338 -39.42 -36.85 -2.05
N LEU A 339 -39.36 -38.19 -1.80
CA LEU A 339 -40.08 -39.20 -2.53
C LEU A 339 -41.26 -39.75 -1.73
N SER A 340 -42.42 -39.91 -2.34
CA SER A 340 -43.54 -40.65 -1.73
C SER A 340 -44.29 -41.47 -2.77
N ILE A 341 -44.69 -42.65 -2.38
CA ILE A 341 -45.49 -43.56 -3.20
C ILE A 341 -46.88 -43.69 -2.55
N LYS A 342 -47.93 -43.38 -3.30
CA LYS A 342 -49.34 -43.39 -2.87
C LYS A 342 -50.15 -44.35 -3.75
N GLY A 343 -51.42 -44.57 -3.44
CA GLY A 343 -52.32 -45.40 -4.22
C GLY A 343 -52.18 -46.91 -3.97
N VAL A 344 -51.19 -47.35 -3.23
CA VAL A 344 -50.99 -48.70 -2.72
C VAL A 344 -50.27 -48.66 -1.38
N GLU A 345 -50.62 -49.53 -0.45
CA GLU A 345 -49.97 -49.56 0.89
C GLU A 345 -48.86 -50.60 0.91
N ALA A 346 -47.81 -50.33 1.71
CA ALA A 346 -46.72 -51.25 1.88
C ALA A 346 -47.16 -52.58 2.49
N TYR A 347 -46.71 -53.68 1.86
CA TYR A 347 -47.04 -55.08 2.21
C TYR A 347 -48.51 -55.37 2.14
N SER A 348 -49.28 -54.58 1.40
CA SER A 348 -50.69 -54.84 1.18
C SER A 348 -50.94 -56.00 0.16
N SER A 349 -52.11 -56.64 0.27
CA SER A 349 -52.63 -57.63 -0.73
C SER A 349 -53.88 -57.06 -1.39
N ASN A 350 -53.80 -56.79 -2.65
CA ASN A 350 -54.81 -56.04 -3.38
C ASN A 350 -55.55 -56.91 -4.35
N ASN A 351 -56.88 -56.97 -4.27
CA ASN A 351 -57.79 -57.69 -5.20
C ASN A 351 -58.56 -56.74 -6.14
N GLY A 352 -58.36 -55.40 -5.93
CA GLY A 352 -59.02 -54.36 -6.73
C GLY A 352 -58.01 -53.68 -7.69
N LYS A 353 -58.39 -52.49 -8.11
CA LYS A 353 -57.57 -51.63 -8.91
C LYS A 353 -56.31 -51.17 -8.13
N VAL A 354 -55.15 -51.28 -8.72
CA VAL A 354 -53.85 -50.84 -8.14
C VAL A 354 -53.26 -49.89 -9.13
N GLU A 355 -53.15 -48.60 -8.70
CA GLU A 355 -52.57 -47.48 -9.48
C GLU A 355 -51.67 -46.70 -8.62
N PRO A 356 -50.41 -47.12 -8.49
CA PRO A 356 -49.41 -46.32 -7.69
C PRO A 356 -49.24 -44.97 -8.32
N VAL A 357 -49.12 -43.94 -7.44
CA VAL A 357 -48.78 -42.57 -7.78
C VAL A 357 -47.52 -42.20 -7.01
N ILE A 358 -46.49 -41.76 -7.71
CA ILE A 358 -45.23 -41.35 -7.16
C ILE A 358 -45.18 -39.84 -7.20
N ASP A 359 -45.02 -39.23 -6.06
CA ASP A 359 -44.79 -37.79 -5.95
C ASP A 359 -43.32 -37.54 -5.58
N ILE A 360 -42.69 -36.65 -6.33
CA ILE A 360 -41.29 -36.23 -6.16
C ILE A 360 -41.28 -34.72 -5.99
N TYR A 361 -40.75 -34.23 -4.85
CA TYR A 361 -40.64 -32.80 -4.57
C TYR A 361 -39.19 -32.43 -4.47
N ASP A 362 -38.75 -31.48 -5.30
CA ASP A 362 -37.44 -30.89 -5.25
C ASP A 362 -37.37 -29.57 -6.04
N VAL A 363 -36.57 -28.59 -5.56
CA VAL A 363 -36.43 -27.29 -6.22
C VAL A 363 -35.59 -27.37 -7.50
N ASN A 364 -34.61 -28.27 -7.51
CA ASN A 364 -33.63 -28.43 -8.59
C ASN A 364 -33.58 -29.86 -9.13
N LEU A 365 -34.73 -30.56 -9.18
CA LEU A 365 -34.85 -31.94 -9.63
C LEU A 365 -34.19 -32.15 -11.01
N ASP A 366 -33.28 -33.12 -11.12
CA ASP A 366 -32.84 -33.62 -12.42
C ASP A 366 -33.82 -34.68 -12.95
N GLU A 367 -34.70 -34.23 -13.79
CA GLU A 367 -35.70 -35.13 -14.37
C GLU A 367 -35.11 -36.29 -15.21
N GLY A 368 -33.86 -36.12 -15.70
CA GLY A 368 -33.12 -37.15 -16.43
C GLY A 368 -32.65 -38.29 -15.54
N GLU A 369 -32.46 -38.02 -14.24
CA GLU A 369 -32.03 -38.99 -13.24
C GLU A 369 -33.20 -39.65 -12.46
N VAL A 370 -34.45 -39.37 -12.86
CA VAL A 370 -35.60 -40.02 -12.24
C VAL A 370 -35.82 -41.39 -12.91
N THR A 371 -35.72 -42.44 -12.10
CA THR A 371 -35.97 -43.83 -12.55
C THR A 371 -37.03 -44.52 -11.73
N VAL A 372 -37.85 -45.30 -12.39
CA VAL A 372 -38.89 -46.13 -11.78
C VAL A 372 -38.65 -47.56 -12.24
N ALA A 373 -38.52 -48.51 -11.33
CA ALA A 373 -38.37 -49.93 -11.62
C ALA A 373 -39.45 -50.72 -10.90
N LEU A 374 -39.96 -51.75 -11.61
CA LEU A 374 -40.94 -52.68 -11.08
C LEU A 374 -40.42 -54.12 -11.25
N ASP A 375 -40.14 -54.77 -10.14
CA ASP A 375 -39.70 -56.15 -10.09
C ASP A 375 -40.84 -57.06 -9.63
N GLU A 376 -41.15 -58.10 -10.42
CA GLU A 376 -42.03 -59.16 -10.01
C GLU A 376 -41.19 -60.29 -9.34
N LEU A 377 -41.44 -60.58 -8.07
CA LEU A 377 -40.56 -61.37 -7.21
C LEU A 377 -40.84 -62.91 -7.32
N THR A 378 -41.88 -63.36 -8.00
CA THR A 378 -42.18 -64.82 -8.19
C THR A 378 -41.56 -65.40 -9.47
N GLY A 379 -40.89 -64.55 -10.27
CA GLY A 379 -40.20 -64.96 -11.50
C GLY A 379 -41.04 -64.92 -12.77
N LYS A 380 -42.22 -64.33 -12.70
CA LYS A 380 -43.03 -64.07 -13.90
C LYS A 380 -42.40 -62.84 -14.64
N LYS A 381 -42.40 -62.93 -15.98
CA LYS A 381 -42.20 -61.78 -16.81
C LYS A 381 -43.46 -60.92 -16.86
N VAL A 382 -43.41 -59.74 -16.31
CA VAL A 382 -44.51 -58.79 -16.33
C VAL A 382 -44.01 -57.53 -17.03
N GLU A 383 -44.82 -56.98 -17.93
CA GLU A 383 -44.56 -55.67 -18.50
C GLU A 383 -44.93 -54.58 -17.46
N MET A 384 -44.08 -53.60 -17.29
CA MET A 384 -44.38 -52.48 -16.41
C MET A 384 -45.61 -51.75 -16.90
N PRO A 385 -46.59 -51.41 -16.03
CA PRO A 385 -47.72 -50.57 -16.42
C PRO A 385 -47.24 -49.26 -17.02
N LYS A 386 -48.01 -48.66 -17.90
CA LYS A 386 -47.72 -47.38 -18.47
C LYS A 386 -47.54 -46.34 -17.34
N VAL A 387 -46.43 -45.63 -17.33
CA VAL A 387 -46.18 -44.49 -16.41
C VAL A 387 -46.52 -43.24 -17.17
N GLU A 388 -47.48 -42.47 -16.66
CA GLU A 388 -47.83 -41.16 -17.17
C GLU A 388 -47.22 -40.08 -16.25
N ARG A 389 -46.48 -39.15 -16.86
CA ARG A 389 -45.85 -38.05 -16.20
C ARG A 389 -46.82 -36.88 -16.15
N GLN A 390 -46.98 -36.25 -14.98
CA GLN A 390 -47.75 -35.05 -14.75
C GLN A 390 -46.91 -34.03 -14.00
N GLU A 391 -46.58 -32.92 -14.62
CA GLU A 391 -46.01 -31.78 -13.94
C GLU A 391 -47.13 -31.04 -13.22
N THR A 392 -47.03 -30.92 -11.91
CA THR A 392 -48.05 -30.26 -11.10
C THR A 392 -47.64 -28.81 -10.78
N ASP A 393 -46.34 -28.56 -10.56
CA ASP A 393 -45.71 -27.25 -10.46
C ASP A 393 -44.20 -27.38 -10.76
N THR A 394 -43.42 -26.28 -10.63
CA THR A 394 -41.99 -26.24 -10.91
C THR A 394 -41.12 -27.06 -9.95
N HIS A 395 -41.70 -27.54 -8.85
CA HIS A 395 -40.95 -28.25 -7.79
C HIS A 395 -41.59 -29.59 -7.46
N HIS A 396 -42.58 -30.03 -8.23
CA HIS A 396 -43.33 -31.26 -8.00
C HIS A 396 -43.55 -32.03 -9.30
N LEU A 397 -42.90 -33.16 -9.40
CA LEU A 397 -43.12 -34.14 -10.46
C LEU A 397 -44.01 -35.28 -9.93
N GLN A 398 -45.08 -35.55 -10.59
CA GLN A 398 -45.94 -36.69 -10.30
C GLN A 398 -45.90 -37.72 -11.42
N LEU A 399 -45.67 -39.00 -11.08
CA LEU A 399 -45.69 -40.12 -11.99
C LEU A 399 -46.86 -41.04 -11.63
N ALA A 400 -47.86 -41.11 -12.47
CA ALA A 400 -48.97 -41.97 -12.27
C ALA A 400 -48.81 -43.31 -13.06
N MET A 401 -48.78 -44.42 -12.35
CA MET A 401 -48.74 -45.73 -12.98
C MET A 401 -50.16 -46.21 -13.34
N GLY A 402 -50.28 -46.80 -14.50
CA GLY A 402 -51.57 -47.45 -14.93
C GLY A 402 -51.91 -48.60 -14.02
N ASP A 403 -53.20 -49.07 -14.13
CA ASP A 403 -53.66 -50.21 -13.36
C ASP A 403 -52.92 -51.52 -13.74
N PHE A 404 -52.65 -52.31 -12.72
CA PHE A 404 -52.13 -53.66 -12.84
C PHE A 404 -53.20 -54.56 -13.39
N GLY A 405 -53.22 -54.75 -14.72
CA GLY A 405 -54.28 -55.44 -15.46
C GLY A 405 -54.43 -56.95 -15.19
N SER A 406 -55.28 -57.56 -15.92
CA SER A 406 -55.48 -59.01 -15.84
C SER A 406 -54.21 -59.78 -16.24
N GLY A 407 -53.81 -60.75 -15.43
CA GLY A 407 -52.56 -61.50 -15.64
C GLY A 407 -51.33 -60.92 -14.86
N MET A 408 -51.50 -59.81 -14.17
CA MET A 408 -50.50 -59.23 -13.35
C MET A 408 -50.61 -59.61 -11.85
N ASP A 409 -51.25 -60.74 -11.55
CA ASP A 409 -51.19 -61.31 -10.20
C ASP A 409 -49.79 -61.71 -9.87
N GLY A 410 -49.20 -61.19 -8.73
CA GLY A 410 -47.83 -61.40 -8.35
C GLY A 410 -47.45 -60.61 -7.12
N ILE A 411 -46.20 -60.75 -6.66
CA ILE A 411 -45.60 -60.00 -5.59
C ILE A 411 -44.62 -59.01 -6.23
N TYR A 412 -44.78 -57.74 -5.92
CA TYR A 412 -44.06 -56.67 -6.56
C TYR A 412 -43.16 -55.88 -5.57
N ARG A 413 -41.99 -55.46 -6.08
CA ARG A 413 -41.18 -54.38 -5.53
C ARG A 413 -41.22 -53.23 -6.53
N LEU A 414 -41.75 -52.10 -6.11
CA LEU A 414 -41.67 -50.83 -6.84
C LEU A 414 -40.56 -50.01 -6.24
N SER A 415 -39.55 -49.69 -7.02
CA SER A 415 -38.41 -48.85 -6.62
C SER A 415 -38.41 -47.58 -7.43
N VAL A 416 -38.18 -46.47 -6.75
CA VAL A 416 -38.08 -45.14 -7.34
C VAL A 416 -36.78 -44.52 -6.86
N HIS A 417 -35.99 -44.02 -7.79
CA HIS A 417 -34.78 -43.23 -7.49
C HIS A 417 -34.92 -41.88 -8.16
N ALA A 418 -34.52 -40.82 -7.49
CA ALA A 418 -34.44 -39.48 -8.05
C ALA A 418 -33.20 -38.78 -7.52
N ALA A 419 -32.56 -37.99 -8.36
CA ALA A 419 -31.49 -37.07 -7.98
C ALA A 419 -31.82 -35.67 -8.43
N ASP A 420 -31.23 -34.66 -7.74
CA ASP A 420 -31.28 -33.27 -8.15
C ASP A 420 -30.07 -32.88 -9.00
N LEU A 421 -30.04 -31.63 -9.49
CA LEU A 421 -28.94 -31.10 -10.27
C LEU A 421 -27.64 -30.92 -9.44
N ALA A 422 -27.73 -30.87 -8.12
CA ALA A 422 -26.57 -30.80 -7.22
C ALA A 422 -26.00 -32.19 -6.88
N GLY A 423 -26.71 -33.27 -7.26
CA GLY A 423 -26.31 -34.64 -7.03
C GLY A 423 -26.74 -35.21 -5.68
N ASN A 424 -27.69 -34.58 -4.99
CA ASN A 424 -28.33 -35.22 -3.86
C ASN A 424 -29.34 -36.23 -4.40
N ASP A 425 -29.37 -37.43 -3.86
CA ASP A 425 -30.24 -38.50 -4.32
C ASP A 425 -31.02 -39.12 -3.16
N ASP A 426 -32.19 -39.66 -3.50
CA ASP A 426 -33.02 -40.43 -2.61
C ASP A 426 -33.69 -41.60 -3.32
N GLU A 427 -34.03 -42.66 -2.57
CA GLU A 427 -34.67 -43.86 -3.05
C GLU A 427 -35.90 -44.20 -2.18
N ALA A 428 -36.96 -44.65 -2.84
CA ALA A 428 -38.13 -45.18 -2.15
C ALA A 428 -38.47 -46.55 -2.70
N GLU A 429 -38.69 -47.52 -1.81
CA GLU A 429 -39.12 -48.86 -2.19
C GLU A 429 -40.46 -49.20 -1.53
N LEU A 430 -41.33 -49.87 -2.29
CA LEU A 430 -42.61 -50.36 -1.81
C LEU A 430 -42.86 -51.78 -2.27
N PHE A 431 -43.18 -52.65 -1.31
CA PHE A 431 -43.54 -54.03 -1.58
C PHE A 431 -45.05 -54.18 -1.44
N PHE A 432 -45.71 -54.85 -2.41
CA PHE A 432 -47.14 -55.13 -2.42
C PHE A 432 -47.47 -56.35 -3.21
N THR A 433 -48.67 -56.90 -3.06
CA THR A 433 -49.19 -58.06 -3.80
C THR A 433 -50.42 -57.64 -4.55
N VAL A 434 -50.52 -58.08 -5.82
CA VAL A 434 -51.74 -58.06 -6.63
C VAL A 434 -52.25 -59.46 -6.73
N ASN A 435 -53.47 -59.68 -6.27
CA ASN A 435 -54.10 -61.02 -6.29
C ASN A 435 -55.60 -60.88 -6.53
N ARG A 436 -56.01 -60.89 -7.81
CA ARG A 436 -57.41 -60.72 -8.25
C ARG A 436 -58.18 -62.03 -8.36
N ASN A 437 -57.46 -63.15 -8.40
CA ASN A 437 -58.04 -64.45 -8.68
C ASN A 437 -57.97 -65.44 -7.50
N GLY A 438 -57.66 -64.97 -6.31
CA GLY A 438 -57.55 -65.79 -5.09
C GLY A 438 -56.19 -65.69 -4.41
N SER A 439 -56.06 -66.38 -3.30
CA SER A 439 -54.79 -66.32 -2.53
C SER A 439 -53.66 -66.98 -3.30
N TYR A 440 -52.56 -66.20 -3.50
CA TYR A 440 -51.34 -66.69 -4.09
C TYR A 440 -50.26 -66.76 -2.99
N TYR A 441 -49.75 -67.96 -2.76
CA TYR A 441 -48.70 -68.20 -1.80
C TYR A 441 -47.43 -68.64 -2.52
N ALA A 442 -46.38 -67.90 -2.44
CA ALA A 442 -45.06 -68.29 -2.86
C ALA A 442 -44.22 -68.70 -1.64
N PHE A 443 -43.67 -69.84 -1.69
CA PHE A 443 -42.70 -70.27 -0.63
C PHE A 443 -41.29 -70.11 -1.14
N ASP A 444 -40.42 -69.61 -0.28
CA ASP A 444 -38.99 -69.71 -0.57
C ASP A 444 -38.56 -71.18 -0.69
N LYS A 445 -37.41 -71.44 -1.35
CA LYS A 445 -36.97 -72.82 -1.60
C LYS A 445 -36.83 -73.65 -0.31
N LYS A 446 -36.53 -73.02 0.81
CA LYS A 446 -36.38 -73.65 2.12
C LYS A 446 -37.74 -74.03 2.71
N THR A 447 -38.68 -73.09 2.64
CA THR A 447 -40.10 -73.31 3.08
C THR A 447 -40.83 -74.33 2.17
N GLU A 448 -40.61 -74.28 0.88
CA GLU A 448 -41.17 -75.24 -0.09
C GLU A 448 -40.69 -76.67 0.27
N ALA A 449 -39.39 -76.83 0.56
CA ALA A 449 -38.82 -78.12 0.98
C ALA A 449 -39.38 -78.64 2.34
N MET A 450 -39.75 -77.69 3.25
CA MET A 450 -40.41 -78.04 4.52
C MET A 450 -41.86 -78.43 4.38
N VAL A 451 -42.60 -77.69 3.55
CA VAL A 451 -44.03 -78.02 3.29
C VAL A 451 -44.21 -79.34 2.59
N GLN A 452 -43.26 -79.78 1.77
CA GLN A 452 -43.29 -81.11 1.11
C GLN A 452 -42.96 -82.24 2.14
N LYS A 453 -42.53 -82.00 3.30
CA LYS A 453 -42.34 -82.95 4.40
C LYS A 453 -43.63 -83.03 5.21
N VAL A 454 -44.32 -84.12 5.24
CA VAL A 454 -45.65 -84.32 5.83
C VAL A 454 -45.73 -84.07 7.35
N PHE A 455 -44.62 -83.93 8.09
CA PHE A 455 -44.61 -83.59 9.51
C PHE A 455 -43.39 -82.71 9.85
N ILE A 456 -43.62 -81.51 10.34
CA ILE A 456 -42.60 -80.69 10.93
C ILE A 456 -42.59 -81.01 12.43
N SER A 457 -41.47 -81.51 12.93
CA SER A 457 -41.36 -81.96 14.31
C SER A 457 -40.90 -80.81 15.29
N SER A 458 -40.66 -79.61 14.78
CA SER A 458 -40.34 -78.40 15.58
C SER A 458 -40.81 -77.14 14.89
N PRO A 459 -41.23 -76.09 15.63
CA PRO A 459 -41.68 -74.84 15.03
C PRO A 459 -40.48 -74.10 14.46
N GLU A 460 -40.14 -74.32 13.24
CA GLU A 460 -39.28 -73.42 12.48
C GLU A 460 -40.16 -72.29 11.88
N LYS A 461 -39.54 -71.12 11.83
CA LYS A 461 -40.19 -69.91 11.34
C LYS A 461 -40.42 -70.04 9.84
N VAL A 462 -41.67 -70.17 9.45
CA VAL A 462 -42.07 -70.11 8.06
C VAL A 462 -42.25 -68.65 7.65
N VAL A 463 -41.52 -68.23 6.63
CA VAL A 463 -41.68 -66.88 6.06
C VAL A 463 -42.57 -67.04 4.86
N ILE A 464 -43.75 -66.43 4.91
CA ILE A 464 -44.69 -66.27 3.78
C ILE A 464 -44.55 -64.89 3.27
N TYR A 465 -44.28 -64.78 1.98
CA TYR A 465 -44.21 -63.50 1.29
C TYR A 465 -45.54 -63.10 0.70
#